data_24c3bc03fe3322d503b0fbc9f1e94660
#
_entry.id   24c3bc03fe3322d503b0fbc9f1e94660
#
_cell.length_a   1.000
_cell.length_b   1.000
_cell.length_c   1.000
_cell.angle_alpha   90.00
_cell.angle_beta   90.00
_cell.angle_gamma   90.00
#
_symmetry.space_group_name_H-M   'P 1'
#
loop_
_entity.id
_entity.type
_entity.pdbx_description
1 polymer ?
#
loop_
_entity_poly.entity_id
_entity_poly.type
_entity_poly.pdbx_seq_one_letter_code
_entity_poly.pdbx_strand_id
1 'polypeptide(L)'
;MIDITLIYPVFFKKQMACQYLLEKQLPKVKVYPFEYYKNKDGIKSQYSLFRLHRIITRKFLKQPYLATPIYKDAYIDFVNEIIKKERIDIVQNEYFEQLYMVYAIPNTVKKVFIQHEIQYIAKERLIQQREYPSSVRYLATMQRIQEINALNEYDQVITMTDIDKNILMCDGVRAPISASPSFIPLPDNIAYKECERSSICFIGGSGHNPNLNGVTWFLDNV
;
A
#
# COMPACT_ATOMS: atom_id res chain seq x y z
N MET A 1 -16.17 22.93 4.22
CA MET A 1 -14.82 22.63 4.76
C MET A 1 -14.79 21.14 4.92
N ILE A 2 -13.72 20.46 4.49
CA ILE A 2 -13.56 19.01 4.66
C ILE A 2 -12.75 18.78 5.94
N ASP A 3 -13.30 18.02 6.87
CA ASP A 3 -12.60 17.59 8.09
C ASP A 3 -11.85 16.29 7.78
N ILE A 4 -10.56 16.27 8.05
CA ILE A 4 -9.70 15.12 7.76
C ILE A 4 -9.26 14.47 9.07
N THR A 5 -9.44 13.16 9.13
CA THR A 5 -8.93 12.30 10.21
C THR A 5 -7.96 11.29 9.63
N LEU A 6 -6.75 11.25 10.16
CA LEU A 6 -5.70 10.32 9.74
C LEU A 6 -5.53 9.22 10.79
N ILE A 7 -5.70 7.97 10.37
CA ILE A 7 -5.37 6.78 11.17
C ILE A 7 -4.17 6.10 10.53
N TYR A 8 -3.14 5.80 11.32
CA TYR A 8 -1.99 5.09 10.80
C TYR A 8 -1.41 4.09 11.82
N PRO A 9 -0.92 2.93 11.35
CA PRO A 9 -0.32 1.94 12.23
C PRO A 9 1.11 2.31 12.62
N VAL A 10 1.43 2.16 13.91
CA VAL A 10 2.75 2.37 14.48
C VAL A 10 3.32 1.03 14.93
N PHE A 11 4.30 0.52 14.22
CA PHE A 11 4.90 -0.80 14.50
C PHE A 11 6.03 -0.75 15.50
N PHE A 12 6.72 0.39 15.64
CA PHE A 12 7.85 0.58 16.53
C PHE A 12 7.72 1.88 17.35
N LYS A 13 8.08 1.84 18.62
CA LYS A 13 7.99 2.99 19.53
C LYS A 13 8.64 4.27 18.96
N LYS A 14 9.75 4.14 18.23
CA LYS A 14 10.45 5.27 17.60
C LYS A 14 9.59 6.04 16.56
N GLN A 15 8.59 5.37 15.97
CA GLN A 15 7.68 6.00 14.99
C GLN A 15 6.68 6.97 15.64
N MET A 16 6.51 6.94 16.97
CA MET A 16 5.66 7.90 17.67
C MET A 16 6.16 9.35 17.54
N ALA A 17 7.45 9.55 17.29
CA ALA A 17 7.97 10.89 16.99
C ALA A 17 7.34 11.50 15.73
N CYS A 18 6.85 10.68 14.79
CA CYS A 18 6.15 11.14 13.58
C CYS A 18 4.82 11.80 13.91
N GLN A 19 4.12 11.41 15.01
CA GLN A 19 2.87 12.02 15.42
C GLN A 19 3.03 13.53 15.64
N TYR A 20 4.01 13.93 16.44
CA TYR A 20 4.28 15.36 16.70
C TYR A 20 4.57 16.14 15.42
N LEU A 21 5.33 15.55 14.49
CA LEU A 21 5.62 16.18 13.20
C LEU A 21 4.37 16.32 12.33
N LEU A 22 3.52 15.28 12.29
CA LEU A 22 2.26 15.30 11.55
C LEU A 22 1.30 16.35 12.11
N GLU A 23 1.11 16.40 13.42
CA GLU A 23 0.25 17.40 14.08
C GLU A 23 0.75 18.84 13.84
N LYS A 24 2.07 19.03 13.83
CA LYS A 24 2.67 20.33 13.54
C LYS A 24 2.54 20.73 12.07
N GLN A 25 2.73 19.81 11.14
CA GLN A 25 2.67 20.07 9.70
C GLN A 25 1.24 20.12 9.16
N LEU A 26 0.33 19.38 9.80
CA LEU A 26 -1.06 19.23 9.40
C LEU A 26 -2.02 19.65 10.53
N PRO A 27 -2.02 20.95 10.93
CA PRO A 27 -2.75 21.41 12.13
C PRO A 27 -4.27 21.29 12.00
N LYS A 28 -4.81 21.07 10.81
CA LYS A 28 -6.24 20.86 10.54
C LYS A 28 -6.64 19.39 10.45
N VAL A 29 -5.69 18.47 10.61
CA VAL A 29 -5.91 17.03 10.52
C VAL A 29 -5.90 16.43 11.91
N LYS A 30 -6.95 15.67 12.25
CA LYS A 30 -6.97 14.88 13.48
C LYS A 30 -6.15 13.61 13.26
N VAL A 31 -5.17 13.35 14.13
CA VAL A 31 -4.21 12.26 13.97
C VAL A 31 -4.40 11.20 15.04
N TYR A 32 -4.63 9.95 14.62
CA TYR A 32 -4.87 8.81 15.48
C TYR A 32 -3.88 7.67 15.19
N PRO A 33 -2.74 7.60 15.93
CA PRO A 33 -1.80 6.49 15.79
C PRO A 33 -2.33 5.22 16.47
N PHE A 34 -2.32 4.10 15.76
CA PHE A 34 -2.56 2.80 16.36
C PHE A 34 -1.24 2.11 16.70
N GLU A 35 -0.97 1.93 17.99
CA GLU A 35 0.30 1.41 18.49
C GLU A 35 0.35 -0.13 18.46
N TYR A 36 0.63 -0.73 17.29
CA TYR A 36 0.75 -2.18 17.12
C TYR A 36 1.74 -2.83 18.11
N TYR A 37 2.80 -2.13 18.49
CA TYR A 37 3.82 -2.65 19.39
C TYR A 37 3.35 -2.79 20.85
N LYS A 38 2.31 -2.05 21.27
CA LYS A 38 1.71 -2.15 22.60
C LYS A 38 0.67 -3.24 22.71
N ASN A 39 -0.04 -3.52 21.60
CA ASN A 39 -1.09 -4.52 21.57
C ASN A 39 -0.49 -5.94 21.54
N LYS A 40 -0.29 -6.50 22.73
CA LYS A 40 0.29 -7.84 22.91
C LYS A 40 -0.74 -8.96 22.78
N ASP A 41 -2.03 -8.64 22.68
CA ASP A 41 -3.13 -9.60 22.79
C ASP A 41 -3.46 -10.30 21.47
N GLY A 42 -3.71 -11.57 21.57
CA GLY A 42 -4.48 -12.44 20.64
C GLY A 42 -3.75 -13.09 19.49
N ILE A 43 -2.80 -12.47 18.78
CA ILE A 43 -2.23 -13.02 17.54
C ILE A 43 -0.76 -13.46 17.69
N LYS A 44 -0.24 -13.61 18.90
CA LYS A 44 1.17 -14.03 19.06
C LYS A 44 1.47 -15.38 18.39
N SER A 45 0.54 -16.34 18.39
CA SER A 45 0.77 -17.66 17.80
C SER A 45 0.64 -17.63 16.27
N GLN A 46 -0.42 -17.03 15.74
CA GLN A 46 -0.63 -16.98 14.29
C GLN A 46 0.40 -16.04 13.62
N TYR A 47 0.67 -14.85 14.19
CA TYR A 47 1.70 -13.96 13.65
C TYR A 47 3.10 -14.55 13.73
N SER A 48 3.42 -15.33 14.75
CA SER A 48 4.71 -15.99 14.85
C SER A 48 4.85 -17.13 13.84
N LEU A 49 3.79 -17.89 13.59
CA LEU A 49 3.73 -18.91 12.53
C LEU A 49 3.81 -18.28 11.13
N PHE A 50 3.07 -17.20 10.87
CA PHE A 50 3.17 -16.46 9.60
C PHE A 50 4.56 -15.85 9.41
N ARG A 51 5.15 -15.28 10.46
CA ARG A 51 6.51 -14.74 10.41
C ARG A 51 7.53 -15.83 10.14
N LEU A 52 7.40 -16.97 10.81
CA LEU A 52 8.27 -18.13 10.58
C LEU A 52 8.09 -18.67 9.16
N HIS A 53 6.86 -18.86 8.71
CA HIS A 53 6.56 -19.26 7.35
C HIS A 53 7.14 -18.28 6.32
N ARG A 54 7.01 -16.97 6.53
CA ARG A 54 7.61 -15.94 5.67
C ARG A 54 9.13 -16.03 5.62
N ILE A 55 9.78 -16.27 6.77
CA ILE A 55 11.24 -16.41 6.83
C ILE A 55 11.68 -17.67 6.08
N ILE A 56 11.02 -18.79 6.30
CA ILE A 56 11.30 -20.07 5.64
C ILE A 56 11.11 -19.91 4.12
N THR A 57 9.97 -19.41 3.69
CA THR A 57 9.63 -19.26 2.27
C THR A 57 10.62 -18.35 1.55
N ARG A 58 10.92 -17.18 2.14
CA ARG A 58 11.80 -16.20 1.51
C ARG A 58 13.28 -16.56 1.61
N LYS A 59 13.74 -17.01 2.77
CA LYS A 59 15.16 -17.22 3.04
C LYS A 59 15.68 -18.59 2.61
N PHE A 60 14.89 -19.64 2.83
CA PHE A 60 15.30 -21.02 2.55
C PHE A 60 14.75 -21.53 1.22
N LEU A 61 13.47 -21.30 0.93
CA LEU A 61 12.87 -21.78 -0.31
C LEU A 61 13.07 -20.79 -1.48
N LYS A 62 13.55 -19.57 -1.21
CA LYS A 62 13.75 -18.51 -2.20
C LYS A 62 12.48 -18.24 -3.03
N GLN A 63 11.31 -18.46 -2.44
CA GLN A 63 10.00 -18.25 -3.07
C GLN A 63 9.45 -16.87 -2.70
N PRO A 64 8.65 -16.23 -3.59
CA PRO A 64 7.95 -15.00 -3.23
C PRO A 64 6.95 -15.28 -2.11
N TYR A 65 6.87 -14.36 -1.16
CA TYR A 65 5.85 -14.42 -0.12
C TYR A 65 4.55 -13.82 -0.66
N LEU A 66 3.56 -14.68 -0.84
CA LEU A 66 2.22 -14.33 -1.30
C LEU A 66 1.26 -14.50 -0.12
N ALA A 67 0.86 -13.40 0.48
CA ALA A 67 -0.09 -13.42 1.60
C ALA A 67 -1.01 -12.21 1.57
N THR A 68 -2.24 -12.47 1.93
CA THR A 68 -3.24 -11.45 2.22
C THR A 68 -2.90 -10.78 3.56
N PRO A 69 -2.94 -9.45 3.66
CA PRO A 69 -2.82 -8.76 4.93
C PRO A 69 -3.85 -9.24 5.94
N ILE A 70 -3.42 -9.48 7.17
CA ILE A 70 -4.28 -9.86 8.29
C ILE A 70 -4.22 -8.74 9.32
N TYR A 71 -5.38 -8.25 9.72
CA TYR A 71 -5.51 -7.22 10.73
C TYR A 71 -5.78 -7.84 12.10
N LYS A 72 -5.29 -7.18 13.15
CA LYS A 72 -5.65 -7.51 14.53
C LYS A 72 -7.06 -6.99 14.81
N ASP A 73 -7.84 -7.74 15.59
CA ASP A 73 -9.17 -7.31 16.04
C ASP A 73 -9.12 -5.92 16.68
N ALA A 74 -8.16 -5.69 17.57
CA ALA A 74 -7.96 -4.40 18.20
C ALA A 74 -7.69 -3.24 17.21
N TYR A 75 -7.13 -3.51 16.02
CA TYR A 75 -6.97 -2.49 14.99
C TYR A 75 -8.29 -2.21 14.28
N ILE A 76 -9.02 -3.26 13.96
CA ILE A 76 -10.36 -3.15 13.35
C ILE A 76 -11.31 -2.38 14.27
N ASP A 77 -11.33 -2.75 15.56
CA ASP A 77 -12.15 -2.10 16.58
C ASP A 77 -11.77 -0.62 16.74
N PHE A 78 -10.47 -0.34 16.78
CA PHE A 78 -9.96 1.04 16.86
C PHE A 78 -10.40 1.89 15.67
N VAL A 79 -10.27 1.36 14.43
CA VAL A 79 -10.71 2.08 13.22
C VAL A 79 -12.21 2.36 13.28
N ASN A 80 -13.03 1.36 13.65
CA ASN A 80 -14.48 1.50 13.73
C ASN A 80 -14.91 2.45 14.86
N GLU A 81 -14.19 2.46 15.99
CA GLU A 81 -14.42 3.42 17.08
C GLU A 81 -14.17 4.87 16.62
N ILE A 82 -13.07 5.11 15.88
CA ILE A 82 -12.76 6.44 15.35
C ILE A 82 -13.78 6.86 14.29
N ILE A 83 -14.18 5.96 13.40
CA ILE A 83 -15.25 6.22 12.43
C ILE A 83 -16.51 6.73 13.12
N LYS A 84 -16.94 6.06 14.18
CA LYS A 84 -18.13 6.44 14.96
C LYS A 84 -17.92 7.74 15.72
N LYS A 85 -16.78 7.88 16.40
CA LYS A 85 -16.44 9.04 17.25
C LYS A 85 -16.39 10.33 16.45
N GLU A 86 -15.70 10.29 15.29
CA GLU A 86 -15.50 11.45 14.44
C GLU A 86 -16.61 11.62 13.38
N ARG A 87 -17.61 10.72 13.36
CA ARG A 87 -18.73 10.72 12.39
C ARG A 87 -18.22 10.76 10.96
N ILE A 88 -17.33 9.84 10.63
CA ILE A 88 -16.69 9.78 9.30
C ILE A 88 -17.71 9.36 8.26
N ASP A 89 -17.82 10.12 7.18
CA ASP A 89 -18.70 9.83 6.05
C ASP A 89 -17.99 9.00 4.96
N ILE A 90 -16.68 9.22 4.80
CA ILE A 90 -15.86 8.58 3.76
C ILE A 90 -14.58 8.07 4.39
N VAL A 91 -14.25 6.80 4.15
CA VAL A 91 -12.96 6.19 4.50
C VAL A 91 -12.15 5.98 3.23
N GLN A 92 -10.98 6.60 3.17
CA GLN A 92 -9.99 6.38 2.15
C GLN A 92 -8.91 5.44 2.68
N ASN A 93 -8.75 4.29 2.03
CA ASN A 93 -7.68 3.33 2.32
C ASN A 93 -6.56 3.46 1.30
N GLU A 94 -5.33 3.45 1.79
CA GLU A 94 -4.14 3.58 0.97
C GLU A 94 -3.22 2.39 1.15
N TYR A 95 -2.53 2.02 0.08
CA TYR A 95 -1.63 0.88 -0.01
C TYR A 95 -2.32 -0.48 0.15
N PHE A 96 -1.72 -1.47 -0.48
CA PHE A 96 -2.21 -2.85 -0.48
C PHE A 96 -2.45 -3.42 0.93
N GLU A 97 -1.65 -3.00 1.91
CA GLU A 97 -1.78 -3.44 3.29
C GLU A 97 -3.11 -3.05 3.93
N GLN A 98 -3.83 -2.06 3.38
CA GLN A 98 -5.14 -1.61 3.87
C GLN A 98 -6.30 -2.04 2.96
N LEU A 99 -6.02 -2.70 1.83
CA LEU A 99 -7.03 -3.09 0.85
C LEU A 99 -8.20 -3.86 1.46
N TYR A 100 -7.89 -4.85 2.29
CA TYR A 100 -8.91 -5.76 2.85
C TYR A 100 -9.65 -5.19 4.06
N MET A 101 -9.30 -3.98 4.50
CA MET A 101 -10.09 -3.25 5.50
C MET A 101 -11.51 -2.95 5.00
N VAL A 102 -11.74 -2.99 3.70
CA VAL A 102 -13.07 -2.85 3.10
C VAL A 102 -14.11 -3.78 3.74
N TYR A 103 -13.71 -5.00 4.12
CA TYR A 103 -14.58 -5.99 4.76
C TYR A 103 -14.85 -5.72 6.25
N ALA A 104 -14.04 -4.87 6.89
CA ALA A 104 -14.13 -4.56 8.31
C ALA A 104 -14.77 -3.18 8.58
N ILE A 105 -14.86 -2.32 7.55
CA ILE A 105 -15.48 -1.00 7.64
C ILE A 105 -17.00 -1.14 7.47
N PRO A 106 -17.84 -0.43 8.28
CA PRO A 106 -19.29 -0.49 8.17
C PRO A 106 -19.81 -0.06 6.79
N ASN A 107 -20.88 -0.69 6.31
CA ASN A 107 -21.49 -0.36 5.02
C ASN A 107 -22.20 1.00 5.01
N THR A 108 -22.36 1.64 6.16
CA THR A 108 -22.91 3.00 6.27
C THR A 108 -21.93 4.11 5.87
N VAL A 109 -20.66 3.75 5.67
CA VAL A 109 -19.58 4.67 5.33
C VAL A 109 -19.13 4.41 3.90
N LYS A 110 -18.94 5.46 3.12
CA LYS A 110 -18.38 5.34 1.77
C LYS A 110 -16.90 4.94 1.82
N LYS A 111 -16.50 4.06 0.92
CA LYS A 111 -15.18 3.44 0.91
C LYS A 111 -14.45 3.78 -0.37
N VAL A 112 -13.29 4.40 -0.26
CA VAL A 112 -12.42 4.77 -1.38
C VAL A 112 -11.09 4.06 -1.23
N PHE A 113 -10.55 3.50 -2.30
CA PHE A 113 -9.23 2.90 -2.32
C PHE A 113 -8.30 3.64 -3.27
N ILE A 114 -7.10 3.98 -2.80
CA ILE A 114 -6.05 4.53 -3.64
C ILE A 114 -5.08 3.41 -4.02
N GLN A 115 -5.10 3.05 -5.29
CA GLN A 115 -4.27 1.99 -5.87
C GLN A 115 -2.93 2.56 -6.33
N HIS A 116 -1.90 2.47 -5.49
CA HIS A 116 -0.55 2.93 -5.82
C HIS A 116 0.17 1.96 -6.76
N GLU A 117 -0.06 0.66 -6.61
CA GLU A 117 0.56 -0.40 -7.38
C GLU A 117 -0.36 -1.62 -7.43
N ILE A 118 -0.57 -2.19 -8.61
CA ILE A 118 -1.36 -3.43 -8.76
C ILE A 118 -0.49 -4.61 -8.32
N GLN A 119 -0.74 -5.12 -7.12
CA GLN A 119 0.14 -6.09 -6.47
C GLN A 119 0.17 -7.44 -7.17
N TYR A 120 -0.96 -7.94 -7.70
CA TYR A 120 -0.95 -9.21 -8.43
C TYR A 120 -0.08 -9.13 -9.69
N ILE A 121 -0.04 -8.00 -10.41
CA ILE A 121 0.83 -7.81 -11.57
C ILE A 121 2.30 -7.82 -11.15
N ALA A 122 2.65 -7.11 -10.08
CA ALA A 122 4.01 -7.13 -9.55
C ALA A 122 4.46 -8.56 -9.19
N LYS A 123 3.55 -9.38 -8.63
CA LYS A 123 3.81 -10.78 -8.30
C LYS A 123 3.90 -11.68 -9.53
N GLU A 124 3.00 -11.51 -10.50
CA GLU A 124 3.04 -12.24 -11.77
C GLU A 124 4.36 -12.00 -12.52
N ARG A 125 4.80 -10.74 -12.63
CA ARG A 125 6.10 -10.39 -13.21
C ARG A 125 7.27 -11.05 -12.47
N LEU A 126 7.23 -11.05 -11.14
CA LEU A 126 8.26 -11.70 -10.33
C LEU A 126 8.32 -13.22 -10.59
N ILE A 127 7.16 -13.87 -10.75
CA ILE A 127 7.04 -15.31 -11.00
C ILE A 127 7.49 -15.66 -12.42
N GLN A 128 7.36 -14.77 -13.40
CA GLN A 128 7.81 -14.98 -14.76
C GLN A 128 9.33 -14.94 -14.92
N GLN A 129 10.05 -14.31 -13.99
CA GLN A 129 11.52 -14.15 -14.08
C GLN A 129 12.29 -15.48 -13.93
N ARG A 130 11.69 -16.51 -13.36
CA ARG A 130 12.27 -17.84 -13.19
C ARG A 130 11.21 -18.91 -13.01
N GLU A 131 11.60 -20.17 -13.13
CA GLU A 131 10.69 -21.27 -12.81
C GLU A 131 10.37 -21.35 -11.32
N TYR A 132 9.09 -21.43 -11.02
CA TYR A 132 8.57 -21.66 -9.68
C TYR A 132 7.64 -22.88 -9.66
N PRO A 133 7.54 -23.58 -8.51
CA PRO A 133 6.59 -24.67 -8.35
C PRO A 133 5.15 -24.23 -8.66
N SER A 134 4.32 -25.18 -9.11
CA SER A 134 2.90 -24.93 -9.42
C SER A 134 2.12 -24.34 -8.26
N SER A 135 2.49 -24.69 -7.02
CA SER A 135 1.90 -24.10 -5.80
C SER A 135 2.11 -22.59 -5.71
N VAL A 136 3.26 -22.08 -6.14
CA VAL A 136 3.53 -20.62 -6.15
C VAL A 136 2.68 -19.92 -7.19
N ARG A 137 2.54 -20.53 -8.38
CA ARG A 137 1.66 -19.99 -9.44
C ARG A 137 0.19 -19.99 -9.00
N TYR A 138 -0.25 -21.07 -8.38
CA TYR A 138 -1.59 -21.16 -7.80
C TYR A 138 -1.85 -20.04 -6.78
N LEU A 139 -0.94 -19.83 -5.82
CA LEU A 139 -1.07 -18.75 -4.83
C LEU A 139 -1.10 -17.36 -5.46
N ALA A 140 -0.34 -17.12 -6.53
CA ALA A 140 -0.40 -15.84 -7.26
C ALA A 140 -1.76 -15.62 -7.93
N THR A 141 -2.32 -16.67 -8.53
CA THR A 141 -3.68 -16.62 -9.10
C THR A 141 -4.72 -16.33 -8.02
N MET A 142 -4.60 -16.98 -6.86
CA MET A 142 -5.50 -16.72 -5.73
C MET A 142 -5.37 -15.28 -5.21
N GLN A 143 -4.16 -14.74 -5.15
CA GLN A 143 -3.96 -13.35 -4.75
C GLN A 143 -4.60 -12.37 -5.74
N ARG A 144 -4.49 -12.62 -7.04
CA ARG A 144 -5.16 -11.82 -8.08
C ARG A 144 -6.69 -11.80 -7.85
N ILE A 145 -7.28 -13.00 -7.69
CA ILE A 145 -8.73 -13.12 -7.45
C ILE A 145 -9.15 -12.36 -6.19
N GLN A 146 -8.39 -12.50 -5.10
CA GLN A 146 -8.67 -11.82 -3.84
C GLN A 146 -8.55 -10.30 -3.96
N GLU A 147 -7.52 -9.79 -4.64
CA GLU A 147 -7.32 -8.36 -4.85
C GLU A 147 -8.47 -7.74 -5.68
N ILE A 148 -8.83 -8.39 -6.79
CA ILE A 148 -9.95 -7.94 -7.64
C ILE A 148 -11.28 -7.96 -6.86
N ASN A 149 -11.54 -9.02 -6.10
CA ASN A 149 -12.76 -9.10 -5.29
C ASN A 149 -12.81 -7.99 -4.23
N ALA A 150 -11.69 -7.72 -3.54
CA ALA A 150 -11.63 -6.66 -2.54
C ALA A 150 -11.84 -5.28 -3.17
N LEU A 151 -11.26 -5.03 -4.35
CA LEU A 151 -11.47 -3.78 -5.09
C LEU A 151 -12.94 -3.57 -5.48
N ASN A 152 -13.67 -4.66 -5.77
CA ASN A 152 -15.09 -4.60 -6.10
C ASN A 152 -16.02 -4.25 -4.92
N GLU A 153 -15.53 -4.29 -3.70
CA GLU A 153 -16.27 -3.89 -2.50
C GLU A 153 -16.13 -2.39 -2.17
N TYR A 154 -15.29 -1.66 -2.91
CA TYR A 154 -15.15 -0.22 -2.76
C TYR A 154 -16.18 0.54 -3.58
N ASP A 155 -16.65 1.68 -3.06
CA ASP A 155 -17.53 2.61 -3.79
C ASP A 155 -16.77 3.35 -4.90
N GLN A 156 -15.44 3.53 -4.72
CA GLN A 156 -14.56 4.17 -5.69
C GLN A 156 -13.13 3.63 -5.54
N VAL A 157 -12.50 3.37 -6.68
CA VAL A 157 -11.06 3.08 -6.77
C VAL A 157 -10.38 4.23 -7.52
N ILE A 158 -9.25 4.70 -7.03
CA ILE A 158 -8.43 5.73 -7.68
C ILE A 158 -7.08 5.12 -8.02
N THR A 159 -6.71 5.14 -9.29
CA THR A 159 -5.39 4.69 -9.77
C THR A 159 -4.47 5.87 -10.04
N MET A 160 -3.15 5.64 -10.01
CA MET A 160 -2.16 6.68 -10.33
C MET A 160 -2.08 6.96 -11.83
N THR A 161 -2.50 6.02 -12.69
CA THR A 161 -2.40 6.13 -14.15
C THR A 161 -3.65 5.60 -14.83
N ASP A 162 -3.94 6.08 -16.04
CA ASP A 162 -4.99 5.51 -16.91
C ASP A 162 -4.63 4.09 -17.37
N ILE A 163 -3.34 3.75 -17.42
CA ILE A 163 -2.88 2.39 -17.75
C ILE A 163 -3.37 1.42 -16.68
N ASP A 164 -3.13 1.72 -15.40
CA ASP A 164 -3.56 0.88 -14.29
C ASP A 164 -5.08 0.77 -14.22
N LYS A 165 -5.79 1.89 -14.45
CA LYS A 165 -7.26 1.88 -14.57
C LYS A 165 -7.72 0.89 -15.63
N ASN A 166 -7.17 0.97 -16.84
CA ASN A 166 -7.56 0.09 -17.94
C ASN A 166 -7.25 -1.39 -17.63
N ILE A 167 -6.12 -1.67 -17.01
CA ILE A 167 -5.75 -3.02 -16.58
C ILE A 167 -6.79 -3.56 -15.60
N LEU A 168 -7.12 -2.81 -14.54
CA LEU A 168 -8.09 -3.25 -13.55
C LEU A 168 -9.48 -3.49 -14.15
N MET A 169 -9.93 -2.61 -15.08
CA MET A 169 -11.20 -2.80 -15.79
C MET A 169 -11.18 -4.07 -16.66
N CYS A 170 -10.10 -4.31 -17.41
CA CYS A 170 -9.96 -5.52 -18.24
C CYS A 170 -9.90 -6.79 -17.38
N ASP A 171 -9.34 -6.71 -16.19
CA ASP A 171 -9.19 -7.83 -15.26
C ASP A 171 -10.43 -8.11 -14.40
N GLY A 172 -11.50 -7.32 -14.57
CA GLY A 172 -12.81 -7.60 -13.97
C GLY A 172 -13.13 -6.78 -12.70
N VAL A 173 -12.42 -5.69 -12.45
CA VAL A 173 -12.85 -4.71 -11.45
C VAL A 173 -14.04 -3.93 -11.98
N ARG A 174 -15.16 -4.02 -11.26
CA ARG A 174 -16.45 -3.39 -11.60
C ARG A 174 -16.78 -2.16 -10.78
N ALA A 175 -16.06 -1.95 -9.68
CA ALA A 175 -16.13 -0.71 -8.92
C ALA A 175 -15.81 0.48 -9.84
N PRO A 176 -16.42 1.65 -9.64
CA PRO A 176 -16.04 2.87 -10.36
C PRO A 176 -14.55 3.16 -10.21
N ILE A 177 -13.83 3.39 -11.33
CA ILE A 177 -12.38 3.68 -11.30
C ILE A 177 -12.12 5.03 -11.95
N SER A 178 -11.38 5.89 -11.24
CA SER A 178 -10.83 7.14 -11.77
C SER A 178 -9.31 7.11 -11.73
N ALA A 179 -8.65 7.67 -12.74
CA ALA A 179 -7.22 7.90 -12.69
C ALA A 179 -6.95 9.31 -12.12
N SER A 180 -6.07 9.40 -11.13
CA SER A 180 -5.62 10.65 -10.54
C SER A 180 -4.13 10.56 -10.24
N PRO A 181 -3.28 11.14 -11.08
CA PRO A 181 -1.83 11.10 -10.85
C PRO A 181 -1.46 11.89 -9.60
N SER A 182 -0.39 11.47 -8.93
CA SER A 182 0.16 12.21 -7.81
C SER A 182 0.58 13.60 -8.24
N PHE A 183 0.12 14.61 -7.51
CA PHE A 183 0.47 15.99 -7.75
C PHE A 183 1.60 16.44 -6.82
N ILE A 184 2.66 16.99 -7.40
CA ILE A 184 3.75 17.64 -6.68
C ILE A 184 3.72 19.12 -7.06
N PRO A 185 3.41 20.03 -6.12
CA PRO A 185 3.45 21.45 -6.42
C PRO A 185 4.86 21.86 -6.78
N LEU A 186 5.01 22.53 -7.92
CA LEU A 186 6.29 23.13 -8.31
C LEU A 186 6.52 24.41 -7.51
N PRO A 187 7.76 24.68 -7.08
CA PRO A 187 8.11 25.97 -6.50
C PRO A 187 7.86 27.10 -7.51
N ASP A 188 7.36 28.25 -7.03
CA ASP A 188 7.07 29.42 -7.88
C ASP A 188 8.30 29.98 -8.61
N ASN A 189 9.50 29.70 -8.10
CA ASN A 189 10.77 30.17 -8.65
C ASN A 189 11.71 28.97 -8.90
N ILE A 190 11.59 28.33 -10.05
CA ILE A 190 12.59 27.37 -10.52
C ILE A 190 13.59 28.10 -11.37
N ALA A 191 14.76 28.38 -10.82
CA ALA A 191 15.90 28.88 -11.59
C ALA A 191 16.51 27.72 -12.37
N TYR A 192 16.24 27.66 -13.66
CA TYR A 192 16.97 26.74 -14.55
C TYR A 192 18.37 27.27 -14.75
N LYS A 193 19.37 26.51 -14.30
CA LYS A 193 20.75 26.76 -14.60
C LYS A 193 21.12 25.89 -15.79
N GLU A 194 21.53 26.50 -16.91
CA GLU A 194 22.07 25.72 -18.02
C GLU A 194 23.25 24.88 -17.53
N CYS A 195 23.20 23.60 -17.80
CA CYS A 195 24.26 22.68 -17.44
C CYS A 195 25.23 22.58 -18.64
N GLU A 196 26.45 23.02 -18.44
CA GLU A 196 27.51 22.97 -19.48
C GLU A 196 27.92 21.54 -19.84
N ARG A 197 27.50 20.53 -19.06
CA ARG A 197 27.79 19.10 -19.28
C ARG A 197 26.49 18.31 -19.37
N SER A 198 26.46 17.40 -20.34
CA SER A 198 25.42 16.37 -20.38
C SER A 198 25.54 15.50 -19.13
N SER A 199 24.56 15.57 -18.26
CA SER A 199 24.53 14.78 -17.03
C SER A 199 23.17 14.14 -16.85
N ILE A 200 23.14 12.94 -16.26
CA ILE A 200 21.93 12.21 -15.92
C ILE A 200 21.87 12.13 -14.39
N CYS A 201 20.73 12.50 -13.82
CA CYS A 201 20.48 12.37 -12.40
C CYS A 201 19.46 11.25 -12.16
N PHE A 202 19.79 10.32 -11.28
CA PHE A 202 18.87 9.30 -10.80
C PHE A 202 18.50 9.58 -9.35
N ILE A 203 17.19 9.61 -9.06
CA ILE A 203 16.65 9.78 -7.73
C ILE A 203 15.92 8.49 -7.33
N GLY A 204 16.40 7.80 -6.32
CA GLY A 204 15.79 6.55 -5.86
C GLY A 204 16.42 6.03 -4.57
N GLY A 205 15.62 5.35 -3.74
CA GLY A 205 16.11 4.70 -2.52
C GLY A 205 16.87 3.41 -2.81
N SER A 206 18.06 3.25 -2.24
CA SER A 206 18.89 2.02 -2.40
C SER A 206 18.25 0.75 -1.81
N GLY A 207 17.30 0.88 -0.88
CA GLY A 207 16.55 -0.24 -0.31
C GLY A 207 15.36 -0.70 -1.14
N HIS A 208 15.05 -0.03 -2.24
CA HIS A 208 13.93 -0.34 -3.12
C HIS A 208 14.43 -1.11 -4.36
N ASN A 209 14.18 -2.42 -4.40
CA ASN A 209 14.68 -3.29 -5.46
C ASN A 209 14.37 -2.83 -6.90
N PRO A 210 13.16 -2.32 -7.24
CA PRO A 210 12.91 -1.78 -8.57
C PRO A 210 13.84 -0.63 -8.97
N ASN A 211 14.18 0.25 -8.03
CA ASN A 211 15.13 1.35 -8.29
C ASN A 211 16.53 0.81 -8.57
N LEU A 212 16.98 -0.13 -7.72
CA LEU A 212 18.31 -0.76 -7.91
C LEU A 212 18.40 -1.50 -9.26
N ASN A 213 17.39 -2.31 -9.57
CA ASN A 213 17.33 -3.04 -10.83
C ASN A 213 17.30 -2.10 -12.04
N GLY A 214 16.53 -1.02 -11.95
CA GLY A 214 16.40 -0.02 -13.02
C GLY A 214 17.72 0.71 -13.30
N VAL A 215 18.42 1.18 -12.26
CA VAL A 215 19.71 1.85 -12.44
C VAL A 215 20.80 0.89 -12.93
N THR A 216 20.83 -0.34 -12.42
CA THR A 216 21.76 -1.37 -12.88
C THR A 216 21.53 -1.67 -14.37
N TRP A 217 20.28 -1.93 -14.74
CA TRP A 217 19.92 -2.15 -16.14
C TRP A 217 20.35 -0.98 -17.05
N PHE A 218 20.11 0.26 -16.61
CA PHE A 218 20.52 1.45 -17.37
C PHE A 218 22.04 1.51 -17.57
N LEU A 219 22.81 1.28 -16.51
CA LEU A 219 24.27 1.31 -16.58
C LEU A 219 24.87 0.17 -17.45
N ASP A 220 24.18 -0.97 -17.53
CA ASP A 220 24.65 -2.14 -18.30
C ASP A 220 24.25 -2.05 -19.78
N ASN A 221 23.25 -1.22 -20.16
CA ASN A 221 22.67 -1.25 -21.50
C ASN A 221 22.67 0.11 -22.22
N VAL A 222 23.00 1.20 -21.55
CA VAL A 222 23.01 2.56 -22.11
C VAL A 222 24.36 3.23 -21.88
#